data_f56a45d4ae0f610f689a2e499e56e3d6
#
_entry.id   f56a45d4ae0f610f689a2e499e56e3d6
#
_cell.length_a   1.000
_cell.length_b   1.000
_cell.length_c   1.000
_cell.angle_alpha   90.00
_cell.angle_beta   90.00
_cell.angle_gamma   90.00
#
_symmetry.space_group_name_H-M   'P 1'
#
loop_
_entity.id
_entity.type
_entity.pdbx_description
1 polymer ?
#
loop_
_entity_poly.entity_id
_entity_poly.type
_entity_poly.pdbx_seq_one_letter_code
_entity_poly.pdbx_strand_id
1 'polypeptide(L)'
;MTKRRTAILQCVAHFAAFGASAASADLENENLLVTAPPGYKVGFSDKKPNMVMTEFVPAKETVENWTEMVTVQVFFGLKATPQQFMDDMAKNWRAACPEVAEAHTVADAPENGYPTRVWLLDCPKNPQSSKPEITWFKAVQGNDSFYLVQKAFRFEPSKEQITQWMSYLRKVSVCDSRIAERACPKTAN
;
A
#
# COMPACT_ATOMS: atom_id res chain seq x y z
N MET A 1 62.36 -49.12 -22.48
CA MET A 1 61.75 -48.14 -21.54
C MET A 1 61.05 -47.03 -22.33
N THR A 2 59.78 -47.19 -22.59
CA THR A 2 59.01 -46.33 -23.50
C THR A 2 58.05 -45.43 -22.66
N LYS A 3 58.32 -44.12 -22.55
CA LYS A 3 57.47 -43.17 -21.84
C LYS A 3 56.26 -42.81 -22.71
N ARG A 4 55.06 -43.19 -22.24
CA ARG A 4 53.77 -42.73 -22.81
C ARG A 4 53.50 -41.34 -22.26
N ARG A 5 53.31 -40.36 -23.14
CA ARG A 5 52.80 -39.01 -22.82
C ARG A 5 51.26 -39.03 -22.90
N THR A 6 50.60 -38.75 -21.78
CA THR A 6 49.17 -38.61 -21.70
C THR A 6 48.82 -37.15 -22.03
N ALA A 7 48.08 -36.92 -23.13
CA ALA A 7 47.54 -35.61 -23.46
C ALA A 7 46.25 -35.40 -22.70
N ILE A 8 46.20 -34.34 -21.89
CA ILE A 8 45.00 -33.89 -21.16
C ILE A 8 44.26 -32.91 -22.09
N LEU A 9 43.09 -33.32 -22.56
CA LEU A 9 42.17 -32.49 -23.34
C LEU A 9 41.35 -31.63 -22.39
N GLN A 10 41.63 -30.31 -22.32
CA GLN A 10 40.83 -29.36 -21.58
C GLN A 10 39.60 -28.98 -22.40
N CYS A 11 38.41 -29.47 -22.00
CA CYS A 11 37.15 -28.97 -22.47
C CYS A 11 36.80 -27.65 -21.74
N VAL A 12 36.92 -26.53 -22.45
CA VAL A 12 36.43 -25.23 -21.96
C VAL A 12 34.93 -25.17 -22.23
N ALA A 13 34.13 -25.36 -21.19
CA ALA A 13 32.70 -25.20 -21.27
C ALA A 13 32.37 -23.68 -21.23
N HIS A 14 31.90 -23.16 -22.38
CA HIS A 14 31.33 -21.80 -22.44
C HIS A 14 29.93 -21.81 -21.85
N PHE A 15 29.79 -21.31 -20.63
CA PHE A 15 28.48 -20.97 -20.07
C PHE A 15 28.00 -19.66 -20.71
N ALA A 16 27.08 -19.76 -21.67
CA ALA A 16 26.31 -18.60 -22.11
C ALA A 16 25.31 -18.28 -21.02
N ALA A 17 25.53 -17.19 -20.28
CA ALA A 17 24.57 -16.62 -19.34
C ALA A 17 23.41 -16.02 -20.14
N PHE A 18 22.30 -16.74 -20.26
CA PHE A 18 21.04 -16.18 -20.72
C PHE A 18 20.53 -15.25 -19.61
N GLY A 19 20.77 -13.96 -19.75
CA GLY A 19 20.11 -12.93 -18.97
C GLY A 19 18.62 -12.93 -19.35
N ALA A 20 17.77 -13.54 -18.53
CA ALA A 20 16.33 -13.37 -18.64
C ALA A 20 16.00 -11.92 -18.20
N SER A 21 15.82 -11.03 -19.18
CA SER A 21 15.16 -9.75 -18.92
C SER A 21 13.72 -10.06 -18.49
N ALA A 22 13.40 -9.87 -17.22
CA ALA A 22 12.03 -9.88 -16.78
C ALA A 22 11.32 -8.68 -17.45
N ALA A 23 10.59 -8.94 -18.53
CA ALA A 23 9.69 -7.95 -19.10
C ALA A 23 8.68 -7.58 -18.03
N SER A 24 8.61 -6.30 -17.68
CA SER A 24 7.59 -5.79 -16.78
C SER A 24 6.25 -5.94 -17.49
N ALA A 25 5.37 -6.79 -16.97
CA ALA A 25 4.04 -6.97 -17.56
C ALA A 25 3.22 -5.70 -17.34
N ASP A 26 2.51 -5.25 -18.38
CA ASP A 26 1.55 -4.16 -18.23
C ASP A 26 0.46 -4.52 -17.22
N LEU A 27 -0.05 -3.52 -16.50
CA LEU A 27 -1.14 -3.70 -15.55
C LEU A 27 -2.43 -4.03 -16.30
N GLU A 28 -3.05 -5.15 -15.95
CA GLU A 28 -4.32 -5.58 -16.53
C GLU A 28 -5.48 -5.33 -15.58
N ASN A 29 -6.66 -4.98 -16.13
CA ASN A 29 -7.89 -4.70 -15.40
C ASN A 29 -7.75 -3.50 -14.43
N GLU A 30 -8.54 -3.53 -13.35
CA GLU A 30 -8.54 -2.49 -12.31
C GLU A 30 -7.40 -2.70 -11.31
N ASN A 31 -6.59 -1.66 -11.06
CA ASN A 31 -5.44 -1.72 -10.20
C ASN A 31 -5.33 -0.49 -9.29
N LEU A 32 -4.92 -0.71 -8.04
CA LEU A 32 -4.48 0.35 -7.15
C LEU A 32 -3.04 0.75 -7.48
N LEU A 33 -2.83 2.00 -7.83
CA LEU A 33 -1.52 2.60 -8.04
C LEU A 33 -1.03 3.17 -6.71
N VAL A 34 -0.17 2.42 -6.04
CA VAL A 34 0.46 2.80 -4.78
C VAL A 34 1.91 2.35 -4.78
N THR A 35 2.81 3.18 -4.30
CA THR A 35 4.24 2.84 -4.16
C THR A 35 4.61 2.70 -2.70
N ALA A 36 5.53 1.78 -2.39
CA ALA A 36 6.11 1.71 -1.05
C ALA A 36 6.74 3.06 -0.69
N PRO A 37 6.48 3.61 0.51
CA PRO A 37 7.08 4.89 0.90
C PRO A 37 8.59 4.78 1.01
N PRO A 38 9.36 5.80 0.57
CA PRO A 38 10.82 5.82 0.74
C PRO A 38 11.21 5.64 2.21
N GLY A 39 12.18 4.76 2.48
CA GLY A 39 12.66 4.47 3.84
C GLY A 39 11.78 3.50 4.64
N TYR A 40 10.73 2.95 4.04
CA TYR A 40 9.88 1.93 4.63
C TYR A 40 10.19 0.54 4.05
N LYS A 41 9.83 -0.49 4.80
CA LYS A 41 9.84 -1.89 4.37
C LYS A 41 8.47 -2.52 4.59
N VAL A 42 8.18 -3.61 3.91
CA VAL A 42 7.04 -4.47 4.25
C VAL A 42 7.30 -5.06 5.63
N GLY A 43 6.46 -4.71 6.59
CA GLY A 43 6.47 -5.26 7.95
C GLY A 43 5.55 -6.47 8.08
N PHE A 44 4.41 -6.43 7.37
CA PHE A 44 3.43 -7.51 7.37
C PHE A 44 2.69 -7.56 6.02
N SER A 45 2.28 -8.76 5.62
CA SER A 45 1.37 -8.95 4.47
C SER A 45 0.50 -10.17 4.73
N ASP A 46 -0.80 -10.04 4.42
CA ASP A 46 -1.78 -11.11 4.54
C ASP A 46 -2.67 -11.14 3.28
N LYS A 47 -3.02 -12.35 2.85
CA LYS A 47 -3.90 -12.57 1.71
C LYS A 47 -4.99 -13.56 2.09
N LYS A 48 -6.24 -13.08 2.02
CA LYS A 48 -7.47 -13.87 2.20
C LYS A 48 -8.24 -13.93 0.88
N PRO A 49 -9.22 -14.80 0.74
CA PRO A 49 -10.01 -14.92 -0.49
C PRO A 49 -10.66 -13.60 -0.95
N ASN A 50 -11.04 -12.75 -0.02
CA ASN A 50 -11.76 -11.49 -0.26
C ASN A 50 -10.94 -10.23 0.07
N MET A 51 -9.67 -10.35 0.49
CA MET A 51 -8.86 -9.21 0.89
C MET A 51 -7.36 -9.49 0.77
N VAL A 52 -6.62 -8.48 0.36
CA VAL A 52 -5.16 -8.41 0.53
C VAL A 52 -4.84 -7.21 1.41
N MET A 53 -3.91 -7.39 2.36
CA MET A 53 -3.40 -6.34 3.21
C MET A 53 -1.88 -6.34 3.20
N THR A 54 -1.28 -5.15 3.15
CA THR A 54 0.17 -4.96 3.30
C THR A 54 0.41 -3.78 4.23
N GLU A 55 1.27 -3.97 5.22
CA GLU A 55 1.69 -2.94 6.16
C GLU A 55 3.15 -2.60 5.94
N PHE A 56 3.42 -1.33 5.78
CA PHE A 56 4.76 -0.77 5.65
C PHE A 56 5.11 0.00 6.91
N VAL A 57 6.29 -0.28 7.46
CA VAL A 57 6.86 0.42 8.62
C VAL A 57 8.22 0.99 8.26
N PRO A 58 8.71 2.03 8.96
CA PRO A 58 10.08 2.51 8.80
C PRO A 58 11.09 1.36 8.86
N ALA A 59 12.16 1.42 8.06
CA ALA A 59 13.06 0.28 7.85
C ALA A 59 13.68 -0.32 9.14
N LYS A 60 13.77 0.49 10.21
CA LYS A 60 14.30 0.08 11.52
C LYS A 60 13.24 -0.40 12.51
N GLU A 61 11.96 -0.35 12.14
CA GLU A 61 10.82 -0.70 13.00
C GLU A 61 10.18 -2.03 12.62
N THR A 62 9.25 -2.50 13.44
CA THR A 62 8.45 -3.72 13.20
C THR A 62 6.97 -3.42 13.40
N VAL A 63 6.08 -4.31 12.96
CA VAL A 63 4.63 -4.13 13.13
C VAL A 63 4.19 -4.22 14.59
N GLU A 64 4.99 -4.83 15.47
CA GLU A 64 4.73 -4.86 16.91
C GLU A 64 5.15 -3.56 17.58
N ASN A 65 6.19 -2.90 17.06
CA ASN A 65 6.77 -1.69 17.64
C ASN A 65 7.05 -0.65 16.56
N TRP A 66 6.01 0.06 16.15
CA TRP A 66 6.06 1.10 15.14
C TRP A 66 5.71 2.48 15.71
N THR A 67 6.24 3.50 15.09
CA THR A 67 5.88 4.89 15.31
C THR A 67 5.05 5.45 14.16
N GLU A 68 5.30 4.96 12.96
CA GLU A 68 4.62 5.31 11.71
C GLU A 68 4.28 4.04 10.92
N MET A 69 3.09 4.03 10.29
CA MET A 69 2.67 2.89 9.47
C MET A 69 1.90 3.37 8.24
N VAL A 70 2.12 2.70 7.12
CA VAL A 70 1.23 2.78 5.96
C VAL A 70 0.61 1.42 5.76
N THR A 71 -0.72 1.35 5.77
CA THR A 71 -1.48 0.12 5.50
C THR A 71 -2.21 0.27 4.17
N VAL A 72 -2.05 -0.73 3.30
CA VAL A 72 -2.74 -0.83 2.01
C VAL A 72 -3.63 -2.05 2.05
N GLN A 73 -4.93 -1.85 1.77
CA GLN A 73 -5.91 -2.94 1.74
C GLN A 73 -6.69 -2.91 0.43
N VAL A 74 -6.90 -4.09 -0.15
CA VAL A 74 -7.76 -4.31 -1.31
C VAL A 74 -8.83 -5.30 -0.90
N PHE A 75 -10.09 -4.87 -0.94
CA PHE A 75 -11.24 -5.70 -0.62
C PHE A 75 -11.93 -6.11 -1.94
N PHE A 76 -11.75 -7.35 -2.34
CA PHE A 76 -12.28 -7.87 -3.59
C PHE A 76 -13.80 -7.96 -3.54
N GLY A 77 -14.47 -7.36 -4.53
CA GLY A 77 -15.93 -7.40 -4.68
C GLY A 77 -16.71 -6.61 -3.62
N LEU A 78 -16.07 -5.91 -2.69
CA LEU A 78 -16.78 -5.10 -1.69
C LEU A 78 -17.50 -3.93 -2.38
N LYS A 79 -18.81 -3.85 -2.20
CA LYS A 79 -19.69 -2.82 -2.74
C LYS A 79 -20.14 -1.87 -1.62
N ALA A 80 -19.22 -1.04 -1.14
CA ALA A 80 -19.49 -0.01 -0.16
C ALA A 80 -19.12 1.36 -0.75
N THR A 81 -19.85 2.42 -0.37
CA THR A 81 -19.39 3.77 -0.68
C THR A 81 -18.26 4.18 0.29
N PRO A 82 -17.36 5.10 -0.09
CA PRO A 82 -16.37 5.64 0.83
C PRO A 82 -16.98 6.26 2.09
N GLN A 83 -18.20 6.84 2.00
CA GLN A 83 -18.92 7.36 3.16
C GLN A 83 -19.33 6.24 4.12
N GLN A 84 -20.00 5.19 3.61
CA GLN A 84 -20.41 4.05 4.44
C GLN A 84 -19.21 3.39 5.14
N PHE A 85 -18.11 3.23 4.40
CA PHE A 85 -16.88 2.66 4.97
C PHE A 85 -16.28 3.55 6.06
N MET A 86 -16.26 4.89 5.85
CA MET A 86 -15.83 5.85 6.87
C MET A 86 -16.70 5.77 8.13
N ASP A 87 -18.02 5.71 7.98
CA ASP A 87 -18.96 5.66 9.12
C ASP A 87 -18.77 4.39 9.97
N ASP A 88 -18.61 3.24 9.30
CA ASP A 88 -18.34 1.96 9.97
C ASP A 88 -16.96 1.97 10.66
N MET A 89 -15.94 2.52 10.00
CA MET A 89 -14.60 2.67 10.57
C MET A 89 -14.64 3.58 11.81
N ALA A 90 -15.30 4.73 11.73
CA ALA A 90 -15.44 5.66 12.85
C ALA A 90 -16.18 5.03 14.02
N LYS A 91 -17.21 4.22 13.76
CA LYS A 91 -17.93 3.45 14.80
C LYS A 91 -16.99 2.46 15.50
N ASN A 92 -16.19 1.71 14.74
CA ASN A 92 -15.23 0.75 15.29
C ASN A 92 -14.13 1.46 16.10
N TRP A 93 -13.65 2.61 15.62
CA TRP A 93 -12.66 3.42 16.33
C TRP A 93 -13.22 3.95 17.67
N ARG A 94 -14.45 4.46 17.69
CA ARG A 94 -15.11 4.89 18.95
C ARG A 94 -15.27 3.76 19.95
N ALA A 95 -15.54 2.53 19.47
CA ALA A 95 -15.60 1.37 20.36
C ALA A 95 -14.24 0.99 20.95
N ALA A 96 -13.17 1.18 20.20
CA ALA A 96 -11.80 0.87 20.62
C ALA A 96 -11.15 2.03 21.42
N CYS A 97 -11.51 3.27 21.14
CA CYS A 97 -10.99 4.48 21.74
C CYS A 97 -12.16 5.43 22.10
N PRO A 98 -12.66 5.39 23.33
CA PRO A 98 -13.80 6.21 23.74
C PRO A 98 -13.59 7.72 23.61
N GLU A 99 -12.33 8.18 23.60
CA GLU A 99 -11.95 9.59 23.47
C GLU A 99 -11.78 10.02 22.00
N VAL A 100 -12.04 9.13 21.03
CA VAL A 100 -11.87 9.47 19.63
C VAL A 100 -12.85 10.57 19.22
N ALA A 101 -12.31 11.58 18.52
CA ALA A 101 -13.12 12.60 17.91
C ALA A 101 -13.97 12.03 16.74
N GLU A 102 -14.93 12.81 16.27
CA GLU A 102 -15.66 12.48 15.05
C GLU A 102 -14.70 12.45 13.86
N ALA A 103 -15.05 11.62 12.86
CA ALA A 103 -14.26 11.55 11.63
C ALA A 103 -14.29 12.91 10.89
N HIS A 104 -13.11 13.46 10.66
CA HIS A 104 -12.96 14.70 9.89
C HIS A 104 -12.74 14.40 8.41
N THR A 105 -13.72 14.72 7.57
CA THR A 105 -13.55 14.65 6.10
C THR A 105 -12.54 15.71 5.65
N VAL A 106 -11.47 15.26 5.00
CA VAL A 106 -10.41 16.11 4.43
C VAL A 106 -10.69 16.41 2.96
N ALA A 107 -11.18 15.41 2.22
CA ALA A 107 -11.58 15.53 0.82
C ALA A 107 -12.70 14.53 0.52
N ASP A 108 -13.63 14.94 -0.35
CA ASP A 108 -14.75 14.14 -0.81
C ASP A 108 -15.07 14.52 -2.25
N ALA A 109 -14.36 13.92 -3.19
CA ALA A 109 -14.54 14.16 -4.61
C ALA A 109 -14.04 12.94 -5.40
N PRO A 110 -14.66 12.63 -6.56
CA PRO A 110 -14.17 11.57 -7.43
C PRO A 110 -12.73 11.85 -7.90
N GLU A 111 -11.89 10.83 -7.87
CA GLU A 111 -10.55 10.85 -8.46
C GLU A 111 -10.47 9.80 -9.57
N ASN A 112 -9.97 10.20 -10.73
CA ASN A 112 -9.95 9.36 -11.93
C ASN A 112 -11.30 8.67 -12.21
N GLY A 113 -12.41 9.38 -11.93
CA GLY A 113 -13.78 8.90 -12.13
C GLY A 113 -14.27 7.85 -11.12
N TYR A 114 -13.54 7.60 -10.04
CA TYR A 114 -13.94 6.71 -8.94
C TYR A 114 -14.36 7.52 -7.71
N PRO A 115 -15.48 7.17 -7.05
CA PRO A 115 -15.82 7.77 -5.76
C PRO A 115 -14.67 7.62 -4.77
N THR A 116 -14.19 8.74 -4.25
CA THR A 116 -13.02 8.79 -3.38
C THR A 116 -13.27 9.69 -2.18
N ARG A 117 -12.78 9.30 -1.01
CA ARG A 117 -12.84 10.12 0.21
C ARG A 117 -11.54 10.00 0.99
N VAL A 118 -11.13 11.12 1.57
CA VAL A 118 -10.02 11.20 2.52
C VAL A 118 -10.57 11.73 3.84
N TRP A 119 -10.26 11.06 4.96
CA TRP A 119 -10.66 11.50 6.28
C TRP A 119 -9.57 11.22 7.33
N LEU A 120 -9.73 11.83 8.48
CA LEU A 120 -8.87 11.68 9.66
C LEU A 120 -9.70 11.09 10.81
N LEU A 121 -9.09 10.14 11.53
CA LEU A 121 -9.50 9.74 12.88
C LEU A 121 -8.32 9.96 13.83
N ASP A 122 -8.60 10.48 15.00
CA ASP A 122 -7.63 10.76 16.05
C ASP A 122 -8.08 10.10 17.36
N CYS A 123 -7.23 9.22 17.87
CA CYS A 123 -7.35 8.63 19.20
C CYS A 123 -6.25 9.20 20.09
N PRO A 124 -6.52 10.19 20.95
CA PRO A 124 -5.49 10.84 21.77
C PRO A 124 -4.70 9.88 22.66
N LYS A 125 -5.35 8.79 23.08
CA LYS A 125 -4.72 7.74 23.88
C LYS A 125 -5.33 6.39 23.55
N ASN A 126 -4.68 5.66 22.64
CA ASN A 126 -5.09 4.30 22.30
C ASN A 126 -4.92 3.38 23.55
N PRO A 127 -5.99 2.73 24.05
CA PRO A 127 -5.94 1.91 25.26
C PRO A 127 -4.94 0.75 25.21
N GLN A 128 -4.65 0.23 24.01
CA GLN A 128 -3.73 -0.89 23.83
C GLN A 128 -2.26 -0.48 23.88
N SER A 129 -1.92 0.70 23.35
CA SER A 129 -0.53 1.17 23.27
C SER A 129 -0.19 2.27 24.28
N SER A 130 -1.21 2.88 24.89
CA SER A 130 -1.10 4.09 25.74
C SER A 130 -0.48 5.30 25.01
N LYS A 131 -0.38 5.24 23.68
CA LYS A 131 0.13 6.30 22.79
C LYS A 131 -1.04 6.88 21.98
N PRO A 132 -0.92 8.10 21.44
CA PRO A 132 -1.88 8.58 20.46
C PRO A 132 -1.84 7.70 19.22
N GLU A 133 -2.92 7.67 18.46
CA GLU A 133 -2.98 7.07 17.13
C GLU A 133 -3.79 7.99 16.22
N ILE A 134 -3.08 8.70 15.35
CA ILE A 134 -3.63 9.68 14.43
C ILE A 134 -3.51 9.09 13.02
N THR A 135 -4.66 8.84 12.37
CA THR A 135 -4.67 8.11 11.10
C THR A 135 -5.48 8.83 10.03
N TRP A 136 -4.81 9.12 8.91
CA TRP A 136 -5.45 9.53 7.67
C TRP A 136 -5.79 8.30 6.83
N PHE A 137 -6.98 8.30 6.29
CA PHE A 137 -7.51 7.25 5.43
C PHE A 137 -7.80 7.82 4.05
N LYS A 138 -7.51 7.07 3.01
CA LYS A 138 -8.01 7.30 1.66
C LYS A 138 -8.72 6.05 1.19
N ALA A 139 -10.02 6.17 0.93
CA ALA A 139 -10.82 5.10 0.34
C ALA A 139 -11.19 5.44 -1.09
N VAL A 140 -11.14 4.43 -1.96
CA VAL A 140 -11.58 4.53 -3.36
C VAL A 140 -12.50 3.35 -3.65
N GLN A 141 -13.72 3.65 -4.12
CA GLN A 141 -14.66 2.64 -4.59
C GLN A 141 -14.40 2.36 -6.07
N GLY A 142 -13.73 1.25 -6.34
CA GLY A 142 -13.53 0.76 -7.70
C GLY A 142 -14.74 -0.01 -8.25
N ASN A 143 -14.62 -0.46 -9.49
CA ASN A 143 -15.61 -1.33 -10.13
C ASN A 143 -15.51 -2.77 -9.65
N ASP A 144 -14.28 -3.27 -9.50
CA ASP A 144 -13.99 -4.66 -9.11
C ASP A 144 -13.73 -4.79 -7.60
N SER A 145 -13.09 -3.77 -6.99
CA SER A 145 -12.65 -3.82 -5.60
C SER A 145 -12.88 -2.49 -4.89
N PHE A 146 -12.82 -2.54 -3.56
CA PHE A 146 -12.72 -1.36 -2.73
C PHE A 146 -11.30 -1.26 -2.20
N TYR A 147 -10.71 -0.07 -2.26
CA TYR A 147 -9.33 0.20 -1.91
C TYR A 147 -9.24 1.12 -0.72
N LEU A 148 -8.39 0.78 0.24
CA LEU A 148 -8.11 1.60 1.41
C LEU A 148 -6.61 1.77 1.58
N VAL A 149 -6.16 3.00 1.69
CA VAL A 149 -4.79 3.32 2.09
C VAL A 149 -4.83 4.18 3.34
N GLN A 150 -4.08 3.78 4.34
CA GLN A 150 -4.03 4.43 5.64
C GLN A 150 -2.61 4.91 5.93
N LYS A 151 -2.49 6.09 6.54
CA LYS A 151 -1.25 6.58 7.15
C LYS A 151 -1.49 6.87 8.61
N ALA A 152 -0.84 6.11 9.48
CA ALA A 152 -0.96 6.20 10.93
C ALA A 152 0.32 6.73 11.57
N PHE A 153 0.16 7.49 12.66
CA PHE A 153 1.22 7.95 13.56
C PHE A 153 0.87 7.59 15.00
N ARG A 154 1.87 7.17 15.77
CA ARG A 154 1.78 7.00 17.24
C ARG A 154 2.43 8.16 18.00
N PHE A 155 2.37 9.34 17.44
CA PHE A 155 2.82 10.62 18.00
C PHE A 155 2.11 11.75 17.26
N GLU A 156 2.17 12.98 17.79
CA GLU A 156 1.64 14.16 17.09
C GLU A 156 2.55 14.54 15.92
N PRO A 157 2.08 14.40 14.65
CA PRO A 157 2.91 14.70 13.48
C PRO A 157 3.05 16.21 13.27
N SER A 158 4.23 16.64 12.79
CA SER A 158 4.45 18.02 12.39
C SER A 158 3.64 18.41 11.14
N LYS A 159 3.45 19.70 10.91
CA LYS A 159 2.78 20.20 9.69
C LYS A 159 3.48 19.75 8.41
N GLU A 160 4.80 19.68 8.43
CA GLU A 160 5.63 19.22 7.32
C GLU A 160 5.37 17.74 7.03
N GLN A 161 5.30 16.90 8.07
CA GLN A 161 4.95 15.48 7.95
C GLN A 161 3.54 15.30 7.39
N ILE A 162 2.55 16.03 7.91
CA ILE A 162 1.18 16.01 7.39
C ILE A 162 1.17 16.40 5.91
N THR A 163 1.84 17.48 5.53
CA THR A 163 1.92 17.94 4.14
C THR A 163 2.53 16.88 3.22
N GLN A 164 3.63 16.26 3.64
CA GLN A 164 4.30 15.19 2.91
C GLN A 164 3.36 13.99 2.69
N TRP A 165 2.68 13.55 3.76
CA TRP A 165 1.81 12.39 3.68
C TRP A 165 0.49 12.66 2.93
N MET A 166 -0.04 13.87 3.01
CA MET A 166 -1.15 14.28 2.14
C MET A 166 -0.73 14.28 0.66
N SER A 167 0.50 14.69 0.37
CA SER A 167 1.06 14.60 -0.99
C SER A 167 1.25 13.15 -1.45
N TYR A 168 1.62 12.24 -0.55
CA TYR A 168 1.68 10.81 -0.83
C TYR A 168 0.28 10.25 -1.12
N LEU A 169 -0.70 10.50 -0.27
CA LEU A 169 -2.07 10.01 -0.46
C LEU A 169 -2.73 10.55 -1.73
N ARG A 170 -2.41 11.79 -2.16
CA ARG A 170 -2.89 12.33 -3.45
C ARG A 170 -2.38 11.55 -4.67
N LYS A 171 -1.19 10.96 -4.58
CA LYS A 171 -0.61 10.15 -5.68
C LYS A 171 -1.19 8.75 -5.75
N VAL A 172 -1.81 8.27 -4.66
CA VAL A 172 -2.53 7.01 -4.68
C VAL A 172 -3.76 7.16 -5.56
N SER A 173 -3.92 6.30 -6.55
CA SER A 173 -5.06 6.35 -7.48
C SER A 173 -5.45 4.94 -7.93
N VAL A 174 -6.60 4.82 -8.57
CA VAL A 174 -7.05 3.57 -9.20
C VAL A 174 -7.07 3.79 -10.71
N CYS A 175 -6.54 2.82 -11.45
CA CYS A 175 -6.61 2.77 -12.91
C CYS A 175 -7.33 1.51 -13.37
N ASP A 176 -7.80 1.51 -14.64
CA ASP A 176 -8.41 0.33 -15.25
C ASP A 176 -8.01 0.26 -16.72
N SER A 177 -7.26 -0.78 -17.10
CA SER A 177 -6.78 -0.95 -18.48
C SER A 177 -7.92 -1.19 -19.50
N ARG A 178 -9.12 -1.53 -19.03
CA ARG A 178 -10.33 -1.74 -19.85
C ARG A 178 -11.06 -0.44 -20.20
N ILE A 179 -10.71 0.68 -19.53
CA ILE A 179 -11.38 1.97 -19.64
C ILE A 179 -10.38 3.00 -20.11
N ALA A 180 -10.53 3.52 -21.34
CA ALA A 180 -9.56 4.41 -21.97
C ALA A 180 -9.28 5.69 -21.13
N GLU A 181 -10.35 6.28 -20.55
CA GLU A 181 -10.26 7.49 -19.71
C GLU A 181 -9.60 7.25 -18.35
N ARG A 182 -9.40 5.99 -17.97
CA ARG A 182 -8.83 5.55 -16.68
C ARG A 182 -7.64 4.62 -16.87
N ALA A 183 -7.05 4.62 -18.07
CA ALA A 183 -6.00 3.67 -18.45
C ALA A 183 -4.87 3.61 -17.44
N CYS A 184 -4.38 2.40 -17.18
CA CYS A 184 -3.22 2.21 -16.35
C CYS A 184 -1.96 2.74 -17.04
N PRO A 185 -0.97 3.25 -16.27
CA PRO A 185 0.32 3.63 -16.82
C PRO A 185 0.95 2.44 -17.53
N LYS A 186 1.50 2.67 -18.72
CA LYS A 186 2.34 1.66 -19.36
C LYS A 186 3.65 1.57 -18.60
N THR A 187 4.12 0.34 -18.35
CA THR A 187 5.46 0.13 -17.81
C THR A 187 6.46 0.61 -18.85
N ALA A 188 7.36 1.52 -18.45
CA ALA A 188 8.45 1.93 -19.34
C ALA A 188 9.37 0.72 -19.59
N ASN A 189 9.51 0.36 -20.87
CA ASN A 189 10.47 -0.65 -21.31
C ASN A 189 11.90 -0.14 -21.18
#